data_232e25dfec5071b54d8ef7f8c20d928d
#
_entry.id   232e25dfec5071b54d8ef7f8c20d928d
#
_cell.length_a   1.000
_cell.length_b   1.000
_cell.length_c   1.000
_cell.angle_alpha   90.00
_cell.angle_beta   90.00
_cell.angle_gamma   90.00
#
_symmetry.space_group_name_H-M   'P 1'
#
loop_
_entity.id
_entity.type
_entity.pdbx_description
1 polymer ?
#
loop_
_entity_poly.entity_id
_entity_poly.type
_entity_poly.pdbx_seq_one_letter_code
_entity_poly.pdbx_strand_id
1 'polypeptide(L)'
;IDTEASPFVFVDYLSWTIPYSSLRHAHKSDLSSAIWAPIPKPNYRMAKTPEQKEKLIERYKQQWNVAMMERLEVFCLHVLGLRMSPWRGKGLYGYEDSCHLMTKHSNKHVGFVALGGNRGTCYFQIEGLGCKHVFEHTSAFRLHWWLELLDCNRLSRIDLAVDDFHGLFGRDYAKKAYADDAFRTSDKGRSPSAGERYFAEASGKVI
;
A
#
# COMPACT_ATOMS: atom_id res chain seq x y z
N ILE A 1 -30.70 21.32 -9.07
CA ILE A 1 -30.43 20.45 -7.90
C ILE A 1 -29.37 19.49 -8.38
N ASP A 2 -28.10 19.92 -8.30
CA ASP A 2 -26.97 19.07 -8.59
C ASP A 2 -26.74 18.17 -7.38
N THR A 3 -27.34 17.00 -7.42
CA THR A 3 -26.97 15.90 -6.54
C THR A 3 -25.74 15.23 -7.14
N GLU A 4 -24.57 15.81 -6.98
CA GLU A 4 -23.35 14.99 -6.92
C GLU A 4 -23.51 14.10 -5.69
N ALA A 5 -24.06 12.92 -5.94
CA ALA A 5 -24.15 11.88 -4.91
C ALA A 5 -22.69 11.53 -4.53
N SER A 6 -22.24 12.02 -3.40
CA SER A 6 -21.03 11.55 -2.78
C SER A 6 -21.09 10.02 -2.74
N PRO A 7 -20.05 9.30 -3.12
CA PRO A 7 -20.09 7.85 -3.11
C PRO A 7 -20.42 7.38 -1.70
N PHE A 8 -21.50 6.61 -1.57
CA PHE A 8 -21.91 6.02 -0.30
C PHE A 8 -20.88 5.03 0.26
N VAL A 9 -20.02 4.54 -0.61
CA VAL A 9 -19.00 3.54 -0.26
C VAL A 9 -17.64 4.04 -0.73
N PHE A 10 -16.66 4.03 0.17
CA PHE A 10 -15.28 4.38 -0.14
C PHE A 10 -14.30 3.41 0.51
N VAL A 11 -13.09 3.37 -0.02
CA VAL A 11 -12.01 2.56 0.54
C VAL A 11 -11.39 3.33 1.70
N ASP A 12 -11.44 2.76 2.90
CA ASP A 12 -10.88 3.35 4.11
C ASP A 12 -9.52 2.75 4.52
N TYR A 13 -9.21 1.58 4.01
CA TYR A 13 -7.92 0.94 4.22
C TYR A 13 -7.56 0.08 3.01
N LEU A 14 -6.31 0.14 2.61
CA LEU A 14 -5.79 -0.66 1.51
C LEU A 14 -4.38 -1.11 1.81
N SER A 15 -4.11 -2.41 1.70
CA SER A 15 -2.75 -2.93 1.77
C SER A 15 -2.50 -4.05 0.77
N TRP A 16 -1.28 -4.11 0.28
CA TRP A 16 -0.84 -5.13 -0.68
C TRP A 16 0.65 -5.37 -0.59
N THR A 17 1.08 -6.41 -1.27
CA THR A 17 2.48 -6.81 -1.36
C THR A 17 2.84 -7.07 -2.83
N ILE A 18 3.97 -6.57 -3.25
CA ILE A 18 4.55 -6.86 -4.57
C ILE A 18 5.94 -7.48 -4.40
N PRO A 19 6.39 -8.33 -5.33
CA PRO A 19 7.80 -8.70 -5.39
C PRO A 19 8.64 -7.45 -5.65
N TYR A 20 9.67 -7.19 -4.84
CA TYR A 20 10.53 -6.02 -5.06
C TYR A 20 11.19 -6.04 -6.46
N SER A 21 11.47 -7.24 -6.96
CA SER A 21 12.02 -7.43 -8.30
C SER A 21 11.07 -7.02 -9.43
N SER A 22 9.76 -6.91 -9.18
CA SER A 22 8.78 -6.52 -10.21
C SER A 22 8.93 -5.05 -10.62
N LEU A 23 9.51 -4.22 -9.77
CA LEU A 23 9.89 -2.85 -10.12
C LEU A 23 10.93 -2.77 -11.26
N ARG A 24 11.56 -3.87 -11.64
CA ARG A 24 12.48 -3.95 -12.79
C ARG A 24 11.80 -3.92 -14.15
N HIS A 25 10.51 -4.26 -14.22
CA HIS A 25 9.80 -4.35 -15.49
C HIS A 25 9.60 -2.96 -16.09
N ALA A 26 10.35 -2.67 -17.15
CA ALA A 26 10.11 -1.50 -17.97
C ALA A 26 8.78 -1.68 -18.69
N HIS A 27 7.81 -0.84 -18.38
CA HIS A 27 6.53 -0.91 -19.07
C HIS A 27 6.53 -0.03 -20.31
N LYS A 28 5.89 -0.52 -21.38
CA LYS A 28 5.69 0.20 -22.65
C LYS A 28 4.65 1.33 -22.54
N SER A 29 4.16 1.63 -21.35
CA SER A 29 3.17 2.67 -21.12
C SER A 29 3.80 4.03 -20.88
N ASP A 30 2.99 5.03 -20.71
CA ASP A 30 3.24 6.47 -20.59
C ASP A 30 4.35 6.92 -19.62
N LEU A 31 4.92 6.00 -18.84
CA LEU A 31 6.13 6.20 -18.05
C LEU A 31 7.39 5.74 -18.80
N SER A 32 7.47 5.95 -20.10
CA SER A 32 8.65 5.68 -20.94
C SER A 32 9.87 6.53 -20.59
N SER A 33 10.00 6.90 -19.32
CA SER A 33 11.15 7.63 -18.82
C SER A 33 12.38 6.71 -18.74
N ALA A 34 13.56 7.30 -18.78
CA ALA A 34 14.85 6.61 -18.58
C ALA A 34 14.90 5.80 -17.27
N ILE A 35 14.08 6.14 -16.28
CA ILE A 35 13.93 5.46 -14.99
C ILE A 35 13.52 3.98 -15.17
N TRP A 36 12.68 3.68 -16.16
CA TRP A 36 12.21 2.32 -16.42
C TRP A 36 13.04 1.57 -17.48
N ALA A 37 14.13 2.19 -17.95
CA ALA A 37 15.04 1.54 -18.88
C ALA A 37 15.61 0.25 -18.28
N PRO A 38 15.85 -0.80 -19.08
CA PRO A 38 16.48 -2.02 -18.61
C PRO A 38 17.85 -1.73 -18.00
N ILE A 39 18.11 -2.30 -16.82
CA ILE A 39 19.43 -2.19 -16.18
C ILE A 39 20.37 -3.13 -16.91
N PRO A 40 21.43 -2.62 -17.57
CA PRO A 40 22.31 -3.45 -18.40
C PRO A 40 23.07 -4.44 -17.50
N LYS A 41 22.97 -5.72 -17.83
CA LYS A 41 23.77 -6.76 -17.16
C LYS A 41 25.24 -6.62 -17.52
N PRO A 42 26.15 -6.73 -16.56
CA PRO A 42 27.57 -6.67 -16.84
C PRO A 42 28.02 -7.86 -17.70
N ASN A 43 28.97 -7.62 -18.59
CA ASN A 43 29.60 -8.69 -19.35
C ASN A 43 30.66 -9.39 -18.49
N TYR A 44 30.27 -10.44 -17.79
CA TYR A 44 31.16 -11.20 -16.90
C TYR A 44 32.34 -11.89 -17.65
N ARG A 45 32.27 -12.03 -18.98
CA ARG A 45 33.36 -12.60 -19.78
C ARG A 45 34.57 -11.68 -19.85
N MET A 46 34.39 -10.39 -19.54
CA MET A 46 35.50 -9.42 -19.50
C MET A 46 36.31 -9.49 -18.22
N ALA A 47 35.81 -10.14 -17.17
CA ALA A 47 36.54 -10.33 -15.93
C ALA A 47 37.58 -11.46 -16.09
N LYS A 48 38.83 -11.09 -15.95
CA LYS A 48 39.98 -12.04 -16.08
C LYS A 48 40.31 -12.73 -14.77
N THR A 49 39.91 -12.16 -13.63
CA THR A 49 40.13 -12.74 -12.31
C THR A 49 38.83 -12.87 -11.51
N PRO A 50 38.78 -13.79 -10.49
CA PRO A 50 37.64 -13.90 -9.60
C PRO A 50 37.29 -12.60 -8.92
N GLU A 51 38.29 -11.83 -8.45
CA GLU A 51 38.08 -10.54 -7.76
C GLU A 51 37.45 -9.48 -8.71
N GLN A 52 37.85 -9.47 -9.99
CA GLN A 52 37.23 -8.59 -10.99
C GLN A 52 35.77 -8.96 -11.22
N LYS A 53 35.47 -10.26 -11.25
CA LYS A 53 34.08 -10.74 -11.42
C LYS A 53 33.23 -10.36 -10.21
N GLU A 54 33.75 -10.50 -9.00
CA GLU A 54 33.06 -10.12 -7.76
C GLU A 54 32.76 -8.62 -7.71
N LYS A 55 33.74 -7.76 -8.06
CA LYS A 55 33.55 -6.30 -8.17
C LYS A 55 32.47 -5.94 -9.19
N LEU A 56 32.40 -6.63 -10.33
CA LEU A 56 31.34 -6.40 -11.32
C LEU A 56 29.97 -6.80 -10.80
N ILE A 57 29.87 -7.92 -10.08
CA ILE A 57 28.62 -8.37 -9.45
C ILE A 57 28.14 -7.35 -8.42
N GLU A 58 29.06 -6.90 -7.54
CA GLU A 58 28.72 -5.94 -6.48
C GLU A 58 28.26 -4.61 -7.07
N ARG A 59 28.98 -4.08 -8.05
CA ARG A 59 28.59 -2.87 -8.75
C ARG A 59 27.22 -2.98 -9.41
N TYR A 60 26.93 -4.13 -10.01
CA TYR A 60 25.62 -4.37 -10.62
C TYR A 60 24.50 -4.42 -9.58
N LYS A 61 24.73 -5.08 -8.42
CA LYS A 61 23.79 -5.10 -7.30
C LYS A 61 23.48 -3.70 -6.80
N GLN A 62 24.51 -2.87 -6.63
CA GLN A 62 24.34 -1.48 -6.20
C GLN A 62 23.53 -0.67 -7.21
N GLN A 63 23.86 -0.73 -8.50
CA GLN A 63 23.10 -0.06 -9.55
C GLN A 63 21.64 -0.54 -9.60
N TRP A 64 21.43 -1.85 -9.42
CA TRP A 64 20.11 -2.44 -9.39
C TRP A 64 19.29 -1.93 -8.21
N ASN A 65 19.87 -1.88 -7.01
CA ASN A 65 19.20 -1.37 -5.82
C ASN A 65 18.82 0.11 -5.97
N VAL A 66 19.72 0.95 -6.45
CA VAL A 66 19.43 2.37 -6.70
C VAL A 66 18.27 2.52 -7.67
N ALA A 67 18.31 1.82 -8.80
CA ALA A 67 17.23 1.89 -9.79
C ALA A 67 15.89 1.39 -9.25
N MET A 68 15.88 0.33 -8.42
CA MET A 68 14.63 -0.15 -7.81
C MET A 68 14.05 0.86 -6.82
N MET A 69 14.90 1.54 -6.05
CA MET A 69 14.48 2.59 -5.13
C MET A 69 13.87 3.79 -5.87
N GLU A 70 14.54 4.27 -6.92
CA GLU A 70 14.00 5.35 -7.77
C GLU A 70 12.64 4.97 -8.36
N ARG A 71 12.47 3.74 -8.83
CA ARG A 71 11.19 3.24 -9.37
C ARG A 71 10.11 3.15 -8.32
N LEU A 72 10.45 2.74 -7.11
CA LEU A 72 9.52 2.73 -5.98
C LEU A 72 9.03 4.14 -5.67
N GLU A 73 9.92 5.12 -5.60
CA GLU A 73 9.57 6.53 -5.40
C GLU A 73 8.69 7.06 -6.52
N VAL A 74 9.02 6.75 -7.79
CA VAL A 74 8.22 7.12 -8.95
C VAL A 74 6.84 6.48 -8.91
N PHE A 75 6.73 5.21 -8.55
CA PHE A 75 5.43 4.54 -8.36
C PHE A 75 4.60 5.26 -7.28
N CYS A 76 5.17 5.51 -6.12
CA CYS A 76 4.47 6.22 -5.05
C CYS A 76 4.02 7.61 -5.49
N LEU A 77 4.89 8.38 -6.15
CA LEU A 77 4.59 9.76 -6.52
C LEU A 77 3.61 9.86 -7.69
N HIS A 78 3.81 9.08 -8.76
CA HIS A 78 3.04 9.25 -10.00
C HIS A 78 1.81 8.35 -10.10
N VAL A 79 1.82 7.20 -9.43
CA VAL A 79 0.65 6.30 -9.44
C VAL A 79 -0.23 6.54 -8.22
N LEU A 80 0.37 6.64 -7.03
CA LEU A 80 -0.40 6.83 -5.79
C LEU A 80 -0.60 8.32 -5.43
N GLY A 81 0.15 9.25 -6.04
CA GLY A 81 0.14 10.67 -5.67
C GLY A 81 0.76 10.95 -4.30
N LEU A 82 1.54 10.01 -3.75
CA LEU A 82 2.11 10.06 -2.42
C LEU A 82 3.63 10.23 -2.47
N ARG A 83 4.19 11.00 -1.54
CA ARG A 83 5.63 11.13 -1.36
C ARG A 83 6.13 10.16 -0.30
N MET A 84 7.31 9.64 -0.48
CA MET A 84 8.01 8.85 0.53
C MET A 84 8.81 9.77 1.47
N SER A 85 8.78 9.47 2.78
CA SER A 85 9.72 10.04 3.74
C SER A 85 11.11 9.39 3.58
N PRO A 86 12.16 9.93 4.21
CA PRO A 86 13.39 9.17 4.40
C PRO A 86 13.12 7.82 5.06
N TRP A 87 13.95 6.83 4.75
CA TRP A 87 13.92 5.51 5.37
C TRP A 87 14.24 5.62 6.86
N ARG A 88 13.53 4.86 7.68
CA ARG A 88 13.53 5.01 9.13
C ARG A 88 14.62 4.19 9.82
N GLY A 89 15.24 3.23 9.13
CA GLY A 89 16.11 2.23 9.75
C GLY A 89 15.36 1.31 10.73
N LYS A 90 14.04 1.25 10.62
CA LYS A 90 13.15 0.46 11.49
C LYS A 90 12.12 -0.26 10.65
N GLY A 91 12.16 -1.58 10.70
CA GLY A 91 11.24 -2.45 10.00
C GLY A 91 9.84 -2.54 10.63
N LEU A 92 8.91 -3.09 9.86
CA LEU A 92 7.53 -3.39 10.24
C LEU A 92 7.12 -4.71 9.63
N TYR A 93 6.33 -5.50 10.36
CA TYR A 93 5.73 -6.76 9.86
C TYR A 93 6.74 -7.77 9.26
N GLY A 94 7.95 -7.85 9.84
CA GLY A 94 9.01 -8.74 9.35
C GLY A 94 9.86 -8.17 8.21
N TYR A 95 9.64 -6.92 7.83
CA TYR A 95 10.51 -6.16 6.93
C TYR A 95 11.64 -5.49 7.70
N GLU A 96 12.78 -5.28 7.04
CA GLU A 96 13.98 -4.72 7.67
C GLU A 96 13.90 -3.20 7.83
N ASP A 97 13.26 -2.51 6.88
CA ASP A 97 13.13 -1.06 6.91
C ASP A 97 11.76 -0.60 6.41
N SER A 98 11.40 0.63 6.76
CA SER A 98 10.14 1.24 6.35
C SER A 98 10.28 2.75 6.18
N CYS A 99 9.41 3.34 5.36
CA CYS A 99 9.24 4.78 5.25
C CYS A 99 7.76 5.14 5.30
N HIS A 100 7.45 6.36 5.72
CA HIS A 100 6.09 6.87 5.70
C HIS A 100 5.70 7.35 4.30
N LEU A 101 4.45 7.13 3.94
CA LEU A 101 3.80 7.78 2.81
C LEU A 101 3.10 9.05 3.29
N MET A 102 3.24 10.12 2.53
CA MET A 102 2.73 11.45 2.84
C MET A 102 2.03 12.04 1.62
N THR A 103 0.99 12.84 1.84
CA THR A 103 0.35 13.55 0.74
C THR A 103 1.30 14.61 0.16
N LYS A 104 1.10 14.95 -1.11
CA LYS A 104 1.98 15.86 -1.86
C LYS A 104 2.14 17.24 -1.21
N HIS A 105 1.10 17.73 -0.56
CA HIS A 105 1.03 19.09 0.00
C HIS A 105 1.07 19.14 1.52
N SER A 106 1.18 18.01 2.19
CA SER A 106 1.20 17.92 3.65
C SER A 106 2.24 16.90 4.09
N ASN A 107 2.85 17.15 5.24
CA ASN A 107 3.71 16.15 5.90
C ASN A 107 2.92 15.16 6.76
N LYS A 108 1.59 15.14 6.61
CA LYS A 108 0.74 14.19 7.32
C LYS A 108 1.00 12.78 6.78
N HIS A 109 1.27 11.86 7.69
CA HIS A 109 1.43 10.45 7.36
C HIS A 109 0.06 9.86 7.02
N VAL A 110 -0.02 9.14 5.91
CA VAL A 110 -1.25 8.51 5.41
C VAL A 110 -1.06 7.03 5.09
N GLY A 111 0.10 6.51 5.41
CA GLY A 111 0.46 5.12 5.19
C GLY A 111 1.96 4.90 5.28
N PHE A 112 2.41 3.73 4.87
CA PHE A 112 3.83 3.42 4.79
C PHE A 112 4.15 2.38 3.72
N VAL A 113 5.43 2.33 3.37
CA VAL A 113 6.05 1.27 2.57
C VAL A 113 7.10 0.60 3.43
N ALA A 114 7.19 -0.72 3.37
CA ALA A 114 8.22 -1.50 4.04
C ALA A 114 8.88 -2.46 3.05
N LEU A 115 10.21 -2.63 3.19
CA LEU A 115 11.00 -3.50 2.33
C LEU A 115 12.20 -4.11 3.09
N GLY A 116 12.89 -5.04 2.42
CA GLY A 116 14.00 -5.80 3.00
C GLY A 116 13.52 -7.01 3.78
N GLY A 117 14.30 -8.09 3.76
CA GLY A 117 13.87 -9.36 4.35
C GLY A 117 12.64 -9.93 3.65
N ASN A 118 11.72 -10.47 4.40
CA ASN A 118 10.39 -10.97 4.03
C ASN A 118 10.23 -11.44 2.56
N ARG A 119 11.06 -12.41 2.15
CA ARG A 119 11.08 -13.05 0.82
C ARG A 119 11.30 -12.09 -0.36
N GLY A 120 11.95 -10.95 -0.16
CA GLY A 120 12.24 -9.99 -1.23
C GLY A 120 11.01 -9.27 -1.77
N THR A 121 10.03 -9.05 -0.92
CA THR A 121 8.81 -8.30 -1.25
C THR A 121 8.86 -6.87 -0.72
N CYS A 122 7.96 -6.04 -1.23
CA CYS A 122 7.68 -4.70 -0.76
C CYS A 122 6.21 -4.64 -0.33
N TYR A 123 5.95 -4.17 0.88
CA TYR A 123 4.61 -4.06 1.45
C TYR A 123 4.17 -2.61 1.48
N PHE A 124 2.91 -2.38 1.11
CA PHE A 124 2.26 -1.08 1.12
C PHE A 124 1.05 -1.13 2.05
N GLN A 125 0.88 -0.06 2.80
CA GLN A 125 -0.32 0.19 3.61
C GLN A 125 -0.73 1.65 3.45
N ILE A 126 -2.00 1.89 3.18
CA ILE A 126 -2.60 3.20 3.04
C ILE A 126 -3.88 3.22 3.86
N GLU A 127 -4.11 4.28 4.61
CA GLU A 127 -5.17 4.39 5.60
C GLU A 127 -6.02 5.64 5.36
N GLY A 128 -7.32 5.55 5.60
CA GLY A 128 -8.29 6.64 5.68
C GLY A 128 -8.07 7.76 4.66
N LEU A 129 -7.56 8.90 5.13
CA LEU A 129 -7.28 10.06 4.29
C LEU A 129 -6.32 9.74 3.11
N GLY A 130 -5.40 8.79 3.30
CA GLY A 130 -4.49 8.35 2.24
C GLY A 130 -5.24 7.64 1.12
N CYS A 131 -6.18 6.76 1.45
CA CYS A 131 -7.02 6.10 0.46
C CYS A 131 -7.83 7.12 -0.32
N LYS A 132 -8.47 8.08 0.35
CA LYS A 132 -9.17 9.17 -0.30
C LYS A 132 -8.27 9.91 -1.29
N HIS A 133 -7.07 10.32 -0.85
CA HIS A 133 -6.11 11.02 -1.69
C HIS A 133 -5.66 10.19 -2.92
N VAL A 134 -5.41 8.89 -2.74
CA VAL A 134 -5.03 7.99 -3.84
C VAL A 134 -6.14 7.91 -4.88
N PHE A 135 -7.40 7.73 -4.46
CA PHE A 135 -8.53 7.59 -5.39
C PHE A 135 -9.00 8.92 -6.00
N GLU A 136 -8.61 10.06 -5.44
CA GLU A 136 -8.70 11.38 -6.09
C GLU A 136 -7.60 11.56 -7.15
N HIS A 137 -6.42 10.96 -6.93
CA HIS A 137 -5.27 11.06 -7.84
C HIS A 137 -5.32 10.03 -8.99
N THR A 138 -5.79 8.81 -8.73
CA THR A 138 -5.85 7.71 -9.70
C THR A 138 -7.17 6.95 -9.60
N SER A 139 -7.65 6.40 -10.72
CA SER A 139 -8.83 5.54 -10.70
C SER A 139 -8.50 4.15 -10.16
N ALA A 140 -9.51 3.47 -9.59
CA ALA A 140 -9.38 2.08 -9.15
C ALA A 140 -8.91 1.15 -10.28
N PHE A 141 -9.41 1.37 -11.51
CA PHE A 141 -8.99 0.63 -12.69
C PHE A 141 -7.50 0.83 -13.00
N ARG A 142 -7.02 2.09 -12.97
CA ARG A 142 -5.60 2.38 -13.23
C ARG A 142 -4.71 1.82 -12.12
N LEU A 143 -5.13 1.90 -10.86
CA LEU A 143 -4.39 1.29 -9.75
C LEU A 143 -4.32 -0.24 -9.91
N HIS A 144 -5.45 -0.90 -10.20
CA HIS A 144 -5.51 -2.34 -10.45
C HIS A 144 -4.54 -2.76 -11.57
N TRP A 145 -4.59 -2.05 -12.69
CA TRP A 145 -3.68 -2.31 -13.81
C TRP A 145 -2.20 -2.20 -13.43
N TRP A 146 -1.82 -1.20 -12.61
CA TRP A 146 -0.47 -1.08 -12.09
C TRP A 146 -0.11 -2.23 -11.14
N LEU A 147 -1.03 -2.64 -10.29
CA LEU A 147 -0.80 -3.74 -9.37
C LEU A 147 -0.59 -5.07 -10.13
N GLU A 148 -1.34 -5.32 -11.19
CA GLU A 148 -1.11 -6.48 -12.07
C GLU A 148 0.26 -6.43 -12.73
N LEU A 149 0.67 -5.27 -13.24
CA LEU A 149 1.99 -5.07 -13.81
C LEU A 149 3.13 -5.35 -12.83
N LEU A 150 2.92 -5.04 -11.57
CA LEU A 150 3.87 -5.25 -10.49
C LEU A 150 3.74 -6.64 -9.85
N ASP A 151 3.11 -7.59 -10.52
CA ASP A 151 2.90 -8.96 -10.06
C ASP A 151 2.20 -9.02 -8.67
N CYS A 152 1.29 -8.08 -8.40
CA CYS A 152 0.47 -8.11 -7.20
C CYS A 152 -0.65 -9.14 -7.37
N ASN A 153 -0.42 -10.35 -6.90
CA ASN A 153 -1.38 -11.44 -7.06
C ASN A 153 -2.65 -11.29 -6.21
N ARG A 154 -2.59 -10.51 -5.15
CA ARG A 154 -3.74 -10.24 -4.27
C ARG A 154 -3.51 -9.03 -3.37
N LEU A 155 -4.57 -8.38 -3.00
CA LEU A 155 -4.56 -7.42 -1.89
C LEU A 155 -4.42 -8.19 -0.56
N SER A 156 -3.63 -7.64 0.35
CA SER A 156 -3.51 -8.19 1.71
C SER A 156 -4.73 -7.85 2.55
N ARG A 157 -5.26 -6.62 2.39
CA ARG A 157 -6.48 -6.16 3.06
C ARG A 157 -7.09 -5.00 2.29
N ILE A 158 -8.40 -4.96 2.26
CA ILE A 158 -9.21 -3.82 1.83
C ILE A 158 -10.37 -3.65 2.82
N ASP A 159 -10.53 -2.44 3.34
CA ASP A 159 -11.69 -2.08 4.16
C ASP A 159 -12.52 -1.07 3.38
N LEU A 160 -13.81 -1.34 3.33
CA LEU A 160 -14.79 -0.44 2.75
C LEU A 160 -15.57 0.24 3.88
N ALA A 161 -15.69 1.54 3.80
CA ALA A 161 -16.52 2.31 4.70
C ALA A 161 -17.75 2.85 3.96
N VAL A 162 -18.82 3.00 4.68
CA VAL A 162 -20.07 3.59 4.20
C VAL A 162 -20.41 4.75 5.13
N ASP A 163 -20.51 5.95 4.57
CA ASP A 163 -20.98 7.10 5.32
C ASP A 163 -22.50 7.17 5.29
N ASP A 164 -23.11 7.12 6.46
CA ASP A 164 -24.55 7.26 6.63
C ASP A 164 -24.93 8.73 6.85
N PHE A 165 -24.88 9.51 5.78
CA PHE A 165 -25.24 10.93 5.80
C PHE A 165 -26.72 11.19 6.13
N HIS A 166 -27.56 10.19 5.98
CA HIS A 166 -29.00 10.30 6.22
C HIS A 166 -29.44 9.75 7.58
N GLY A 167 -28.50 9.17 8.36
CA GLY A 167 -28.79 8.59 9.66
C GLY A 167 -29.68 7.34 9.61
N LEU A 168 -29.67 6.62 8.46
CA LEU A 168 -30.47 5.41 8.27
C LEU A 168 -29.98 4.25 9.14
N PHE A 169 -28.68 4.21 9.39
CA PHE A 169 -28.00 3.18 10.16
C PHE A 169 -27.46 3.75 11.49
N GLY A 170 -28.33 4.45 12.21
CA GLY A 170 -27.94 5.04 13.49
C GLY A 170 -27.46 3.99 14.50
N ARG A 171 -26.95 4.48 15.62
CA ARG A 171 -26.37 3.67 16.70
C ARG A 171 -27.30 2.56 17.18
N ASP A 172 -28.61 2.84 17.24
CA ASP A 172 -29.60 1.86 17.69
C ASP A 172 -29.81 0.74 16.68
N TYR A 173 -29.68 1.03 15.36
CA TYR A 173 -29.65 0.02 14.32
C TYR A 173 -28.48 -0.94 14.53
N ALA A 174 -27.27 -0.42 14.72
CA ALA A 174 -26.09 -1.25 14.91
C ALA A 174 -26.20 -2.14 16.17
N LYS A 175 -26.72 -1.60 17.27
CA LYS A 175 -26.98 -2.36 18.51
C LYS A 175 -28.02 -3.47 18.30
N LYS A 176 -29.10 -3.15 17.60
CA LYS A 176 -30.15 -4.13 17.30
C LYS A 176 -29.62 -5.23 16.38
N ALA A 177 -28.94 -4.86 15.30
CA ALA A 177 -28.35 -5.81 14.37
C ALA A 177 -27.32 -6.73 15.05
N TYR A 178 -26.57 -6.21 16.03
CA TYR A 178 -25.67 -7.02 16.84
C TYR A 178 -26.45 -8.00 17.76
N ALA A 179 -27.48 -7.53 18.43
CA ALA A 179 -28.33 -8.36 19.29
C ALA A 179 -29.07 -9.47 18.49
N ASP A 180 -29.44 -9.16 17.26
CA ASP A 180 -30.13 -10.08 16.34
C ASP A 180 -29.15 -11.03 15.60
N ASP A 181 -27.84 -11.03 15.97
CA ASP A 181 -26.77 -11.82 15.33
C ASP A 181 -26.69 -11.61 13.80
N ALA A 182 -27.02 -10.42 13.34
CA ALA A 182 -27.05 -10.06 11.93
C ALA A 182 -25.63 -9.86 11.34
N PHE A 183 -24.61 -9.58 12.20
CA PHE A 183 -23.23 -9.46 11.79
C PHE A 183 -22.57 -10.84 11.74
N ARG A 184 -22.42 -11.38 10.54
CA ARG A 184 -21.69 -12.61 10.32
C ARG A 184 -20.24 -12.31 9.95
N THR A 185 -19.30 -12.88 10.68
CA THR A 185 -17.87 -12.86 10.30
C THR A 185 -17.45 -14.28 9.93
N SER A 186 -16.54 -14.38 8.96
CA SER A 186 -15.88 -15.66 8.63
C SER A 186 -14.90 -16.11 9.72
N ASP A 187 -14.62 -15.24 10.67
CA ASP A 187 -13.65 -15.43 11.73
C ASP A 187 -14.30 -16.13 12.92
N LYS A 188 -14.11 -17.45 12.99
CA LYS A 188 -14.68 -18.31 14.05
C LYS A 188 -14.17 -18.00 15.47
N GLY A 189 -13.29 -17.00 15.64
CA GLY A 189 -12.64 -16.70 16.91
C GLY A 189 -12.97 -15.34 17.54
N ARG A 190 -13.81 -14.50 16.94
CA ARG A 190 -14.18 -13.23 17.55
C ARG A 190 -15.24 -13.42 18.61
N SER A 191 -14.82 -13.24 19.86
CA SER A 191 -15.71 -13.22 21.02
C SER A 191 -16.79 -12.15 20.87
N PRO A 192 -18.06 -12.45 21.22
CA PRO A 192 -19.14 -11.46 21.33
C PRO A 192 -18.78 -10.21 22.16
N SER A 193 -17.88 -10.36 23.14
CA SER A 193 -17.35 -9.27 23.96
C SER A 193 -16.63 -8.15 23.19
N ALA A 194 -16.17 -8.39 21.98
CA ALA A 194 -15.52 -7.35 21.16
C ALA A 194 -16.54 -6.31 20.66
N GLY A 195 -17.76 -6.73 20.33
CA GLY A 195 -18.86 -5.84 19.94
C GLY A 195 -19.36 -5.01 21.11
N GLU A 196 -19.47 -5.58 22.30
CA GLU A 196 -19.87 -4.86 23.51
C GLU A 196 -18.88 -3.77 23.89
N ARG A 197 -17.56 -4.02 23.80
CA ARG A 197 -16.53 -3.02 24.01
C ARG A 197 -16.63 -1.85 23.03
N TYR A 198 -16.74 -2.14 21.75
CA TYR A 198 -16.87 -1.12 20.71
C TYR A 198 -18.05 -0.18 20.98
N PHE A 199 -19.21 -0.73 21.30
CA PHE A 199 -20.38 0.08 21.62
C PHE A 199 -20.26 0.83 22.95
N ALA A 200 -19.56 0.28 23.93
CA ALA A 200 -19.29 0.96 25.20
C ALA A 200 -18.35 2.16 25.03
N GLU A 201 -17.25 2.01 24.28
CA GLU A 201 -16.32 3.08 23.95
C GLU A 201 -16.99 4.19 23.12
N ALA A 202 -17.74 3.84 22.10
CA ALA A 202 -18.51 4.80 21.30
C ALA A 202 -19.59 5.53 22.12
N SER A 203 -19.98 5.00 23.29
CA SER A 203 -20.95 5.65 24.20
C SER A 203 -20.32 6.62 25.17
N GLY A 204 -19.01 6.82 25.16
CA GLY A 204 -18.30 7.64 26.12
C GLY A 204 -18.26 7.06 27.54
N LYS A 205 -18.70 5.83 27.72
CA LYS A 205 -18.50 5.09 28.98
C LYS A 205 -17.11 4.45 28.92
N VAL A 206 -16.16 5.07 29.57
CA VAL A 206 -14.88 4.43 29.91
C VAL A 206 -15.20 3.34 30.94
N ILE A 207 -14.91 2.11 30.58
CA ILE A 207 -14.93 0.99 31.53
C ILE A 207 -13.54 0.84 32.09
#